data_5613820e0cf34db7aa6b5af55a137bab
#
_entry.id   5613820e0cf34db7aa6b5af55a137bab
#
_cell.length_a   1.000
_cell.length_b   1.000
_cell.length_c   1.000
_cell.angle_alpha   90.00
_cell.angle_beta   90.00
_cell.angle_gamma   90.00
#
_symmetry.space_group_name_H-M   'P 1'
#
loop_
_entity.id
_entity.type
_entity.pdbx_description
1 polymer ?
#
loop_
_entity_poly.entity_id
_entity_poly.type
_entity_poly.pdbx_seq_one_letter_code
_entity_poly.pdbx_strand_id
1 'polypeptide(L)'
;MKNAIVALTRGYPEQKNLYDELLQRNKSIYEHINKKRDYPADIILFHEGNISEKDQSYLTKESPEPLKFINVSKYFEGKNLKLNGESKFDLSYRNMCRFNMFHIWNEVSEYDYILRVDEDIELKKFNPSIFEFMNLKNINYLTGRFTKDTHELTNSTLPQFLMKNTELDIKKIYNHRNPYTNLFATKVKFWKQNDIYSILQKISLSDEQLINRWGDHTVQGILLNYKEERIRLFPKLEYRHISHDLIIKNNFVRNLTINSKFNPISTTSGFVAKIKLWLKKWQT
;
A
#
# COMPACT_ATOMS: atom_id res chain seq x y z
N MET A 1 -8.68 11.24 -17.73
CA MET A 1 -7.92 10.26 -16.91
C MET A 1 -8.89 9.59 -15.96
N LYS A 2 -8.92 8.27 -15.97
CA LYS A 2 -9.71 7.48 -15.02
C LYS A 2 -8.85 7.14 -13.82
N ASN A 3 -9.25 7.52 -12.62
CA ASN A 3 -8.45 7.38 -11.41
C ASN A 3 -9.24 6.65 -10.33
N ALA A 4 -8.56 5.91 -9.46
CA ALA A 4 -9.17 5.29 -8.31
C ALA A 4 -8.39 5.55 -7.01
N ILE A 5 -9.12 5.55 -5.90
CA ILE A 5 -8.58 5.55 -4.54
C ILE A 5 -8.94 4.20 -3.93
N VAL A 6 -7.92 3.43 -3.56
CA VAL A 6 -8.08 2.02 -3.24
C VAL A 6 -7.65 1.68 -1.82
N ALA A 7 -8.27 0.67 -1.23
CA ALA A 7 -7.81 -0.02 -0.03
C ALA A 7 -8.15 -1.51 -0.12
N LEU A 8 -7.34 -2.34 0.52
CA LEU A 8 -7.75 -3.66 0.96
C LEU A 8 -8.30 -3.51 2.39
N THR A 9 -9.51 -3.95 2.62
CA THR A 9 -10.21 -3.80 3.90
C THR A 9 -10.80 -5.12 4.36
N ARG A 10 -11.10 -5.19 5.64
CA ARG A 10 -11.67 -6.38 6.28
C ARG A 10 -13.16 -6.24 6.52
N GLY A 11 -13.80 -7.41 6.61
CA GLY A 11 -15.12 -7.53 7.16
C GLY A 11 -15.10 -7.69 8.69
N TYR A 12 -16.03 -7.05 9.36
CA TYR A 12 -16.25 -7.16 10.79
C TYR A 12 -17.70 -7.56 11.05
N PRO A 13 -18.06 -8.85 10.85
CA PRO A 13 -19.43 -9.32 11.04
C PRO A 13 -19.93 -8.93 12.43
N GLU A 14 -21.10 -8.28 12.49
CA GLU A 14 -21.78 -7.87 13.73
C GLU A 14 -21.06 -6.82 14.59
N GLN A 15 -19.88 -6.34 14.21
CA GLN A 15 -19.09 -5.36 14.96
C GLN A 15 -18.91 -4.06 14.17
N LYS A 16 -20.00 -3.33 13.92
CA LYS A 16 -20.00 -2.13 13.05
C LYS A 16 -19.07 -1.00 13.51
N ASN A 17 -18.83 -0.89 14.81
CA ASN A 17 -17.89 0.08 15.37
C ASN A 17 -16.43 -0.15 14.91
N LEU A 18 -16.10 -1.33 14.41
CA LEU A 18 -14.77 -1.61 13.86
C LEU A 18 -14.59 -1.01 12.45
N TYR A 19 -15.68 -0.57 11.80
CA TYR A 19 -15.62 0.19 10.55
C TYR A 19 -15.38 1.70 10.74
N ASP A 20 -15.31 2.20 11.96
CA ASP A 20 -15.19 3.64 12.23
C ASP A 20 -13.93 4.25 11.60
N GLU A 21 -12.79 3.53 11.64
CA GLU A 21 -11.55 3.97 11.01
C GLU A 21 -11.70 4.06 9.48
N LEU A 22 -12.34 3.08 8.85
CA LEU A 22 -12.63 3.08 7.42
C LEU A 22 -13.59 4.20 7.01
N LEU A 23 -14.63 4.45 7.81
CA LEU A 23 -15.57 5.56 7.57
C LEU A 23 -14.89 6.91 7.74
N GLN A 24 -14.03 7.06 8.75
CA GLN A 24 -13.22 8.27 8.95
C GLN A 24 -12.25 8.49 7.77
N ARG A 25 -11.61 7.41 7.28
CA ARG A 25 -10.80 7.43 6.04
C ARG A 25 -11.63 7.94 4.87
N ASN A 26 -12.80 7.35 4.59
CA ASN A 26 -13.65 7.70 3.45
C ASN A 26 -14.11 9.17 3.52
N LYS A 27 -14.50 9.64 4.71
CA LYS A 27 -14.83 11.05 4.95
C LYS A 27 -13.65 11.96 4.67
N SER A 28 -12.46 11.59 5.11
CA SER A 28 -11.24 12.39 4.88
C SER A 28 -10.85 12.43 3.40
N ILE A 29 -11.03 11.35 2.66
CA ILE A 29 -10.82 11.30 1.21
C ILE A 29 -11.79 12.26 0.50
N TYR A 30 -13.07 12.19 0.83
CA TYR A 30 -14.06 13.09 0.27
C TYR A 30 -13.69 14.55 0.50
N GLU A 31 -13.45 14.95 1.75
CA GLU A 31 -13.17 16.35 2.13
C GLU A 31 -11.86 16.89 1.52
N HIS A 32 -10.83 16.06 1.40
CA HIS A 32 -9.52 16.50 0.96
C HIS A 32 -9.23 16.25 -0.51
N ILE A 33 -9.97 15.38 -1.17
CA ILE A 33 -9.74 14.99 -2.58
C ILE A 33 -11.00 15.20 -3.41
N ASN A 34 -11.99 14.31 -3.32
CA ASN A 34 -13.06 14.19 -4.30
C ASN A 34 -14.00 15.38 -4.34
N LYS A 35 -14.37 15.97 -3.20
CA LYS A 35 -15.20 17.18 -3.12
C LYS A 35 -14.58 18.40 -3.85
N LYS A 36 -13.28 18.39 -4.09
CA LYS A 36 -12.51 19.47 -4.71
C LYS A 36 -12.17 19.19 -6.16
N ARG A 37 -12.77 18.19 -6.78
CA ARG A 37 -12.47 17.74 -8.13
C ARG A 37 -13.73 17.75 -8.99
N ASP A 38 -13.61 18.25 -10.22
CA ASP A 38 -14.68 18.19 -11.22
C ASP A 38 -14.98 16.75 -11.64
N TYR A 39 -13.95 15.88 -11.62
CA TYR A 39 -14.04 14.45 -11.92
C TYR A 39 -13.52 13.65 -10.74
N PRO A 40 -14.38 13.26 -9.79
CA PRO A 40 -13.99 12.46 -8.63
C PRO A 40 -13.35 11.13 -9.03
N ALA A 41 -12.40 10.65 -8.22
CA ALA A 41 -11.85 9.33 -8.37
C ALA A 41 -12.81 8.28 -7.80
N ASP A 42 -12.86 7.10 -8.43
CA ASP A 42 -13.63 5.97 -7.89
C ASP A 42 -13.04 5.53 -6.53
N ILE A 43 -13.89 5.24 -5.55
CA ILE A 43 -13.46 4.64 -4.28
C ILE A 43 -13.66 3.13 -4.35
N ILE A 44 -12.57 2.38 -4.31
CA ILE A 44 -12.58 0.93 -4.41
C ILE A 44 -12.11 0.32 -3.09
N LEU A 45 -12.93 -0.55 -2.55
CA LEU A 45 -12.62 -1.37 -1.39
C LEU A 45 -12.51 -2.84 -1.82
N PHE A 46 -11.29 -3.35 -1.83
CA PHE A 46 -11.03 -4.77 -2.01
C PHE A 46 -11.28 -5.50 -0.70
N HIS A 47 -11.84 -6.71 -0.75
CA HIS A 47 -12.10 -7.52 0.44
C HIS A 47 -11.97 -9.03 0.14
N GLU A 48 -11.68 -9.80 1.15
CA GLU A 48 -11.45 -11.25 1.09
C GLU A 48 -12.75 -12.08 1.12
N GLY A 49 -13.89 -11.51 0.67
CA GLY A 49 -15.20 -12.16 0.75
C GLY A 49 -15.88 -12.03 2.11
N ASN A 50 -15.24 -11.35 3.07
CA ASN A 50 -15.67 -11.24 4.45
C ASN A 50 -16.50 -9.98 4.77
N ILE A 51 -16.81 -9.14 3.79
CA ILE A 51 -17.75 -8.01 3.91
C ILE A 51 -19.09 -8.44 3.31
N SER A 52 -20.07 -8.67 4.16
CA SER A 52 -21.42 -9.06 3.75
C SER A 52 -22.11 -7.94 2.95
N GLU A 53 -23.13 -8.28 2.14
CA GLU A 53 -23.96 -7.29 1.42
C GLU A 53 -24.60 -6.29 2.38
N LYS A 54 -24.96 -6.72 3.59
CA LYS A 54 -25.49 -5.86 4.65
C LYS A 54 -24.44 -4.84 5.11
N ASP A 55 -23.18 -5.27 5.28
CA ASP A 55 -22.09 -4.37 5.66
C ASP A 55 -21.71 -3.44 4.50
N GLN A 56 -21.70 -3.92 3.26
CA GLN A 56 -21.48 -3.08 2.08
C GLN A 56 -22.55 -1.98 1.98
N SER A 57 -23.83 -2.34 2.20
CA SER A 57 -24.94 -1.39 2.23
C SER A 57 -24.77 -0.37 3.36
N TYR A 58 -24.38 -0.81 4.55
CA TYR A 58 -24.10 0.07 5.68
C TYR A 58 -22.95 1.04 5.37
N LEU A 59 -21.82 0.54 4.89
CA LEU A 59 -20.64 1.35 4.55
C LEU A 59 -20.95 2.36 3.45
N THR A 60 -21.72 1.97 2.44
CA THR A 60 -22.16 2.87 1.36
C THR A 60 -23.07 3.98 1.90
N LYS A 61 -23.99 3.66 2.80
CA LYS A 61 -24.91 4.64 3.41
C LYS A 61 -24.19 5.67 4.30
N GLU A 62 -23.19 5.20 5.07
CA GLU A 62 -22.46 6.05 6.02
C GLU A 62 -21.28 6.79 5.37
N SER A 63 -20.90 6.44 4.14
CA SER A 63 -19.83 7.11 3.40
C SER A 63 -20.39 8.30 2.60
N PRO A 64 -19.65 9.41 2.46
CA PRO A 64 -20.13 10.62 1.78
C PRO A 64 -20.20 10.48 0.25
N GLU A 65 -19.72 9.39 -0.31
CA GLU A 65 -19.66 9.12 -1.76
C GLU A 65 -19.79 7.62 -2.05
N PRO A 66 -20.18 7.24 -3.29
CA PRO A 66 -20.36 5.85 -3.67
C PRO A 66 -19.08 5.01 -3.49
N LEU A 67 -19.25 3.79 -3.02
CA LEU A 67 -18.16 2.81 -2.86
C LEU A 67 -18.33 1.67 -3.86
N LYS A 68 -17.21 1.20 -4.42
CA LYS A 68 -17.13 -0.03 -5.21
C LYS A 68 -16.48 -1.12 -4.38
N PHE A 69 -17.17 -2.22 -4.15
CA PHE A 69 -16.63 -3.38 -3.45
C PHE A 69 -16.20 -4.44 -4.47
N ILE A 70 -14.97 -4.94 -4.32
CA ILE A 70 -14.43 -6.00 -5.17
C ILE A 70 -13.96 -7.15 -4.29
N ASN A 71 -14.63 -8.30 -4.44
CA ASN A 71 -14.22 -9.53 -3.77
C ASN A 71 -12.96 -10.10 -4.44
N VAL A 72 -11.89 -10.16 -3.67
CA VAL A 72 -10.57 -10.65 -4.10
C VAL A 72 -10.15 -11.94 -3.39
N SER A 73 -11.09 -12.65 -2.75
CA SER A 73 -10.86 -13.89 -2.00
C SER A 73 -10.07 -14.94 -2.80
N LYS A 74 -10.26 -14.99 -4.12
CA LYS A 74 -9.52 -15.87 -5.03
C LYS A 74 -7.99 -15.76 -4.92
N TYR A 75 -7.46 -14.66 -4.39
CA TYR A 75 -6.02 -14.44 -4.18
C TYR A 75 -5.55 -14.78 -2.77
N PHE A 76 -6.48 -15.13 -1.89
CA PHE A 76 -6.24 -15.41 -0.46
C PHE A 76 -6.46 -16.86 -0.09
N GLU A 77 -6.58 -17.73 -1.09
CA GLU A 77 -6.74 -19.19 -0.86
C GLU A 77 -5.59 -19.72 -0.02
N GLY A 78 -5.98 -20.46 1.02
CA GLY A 78 -5.04 -21.01 1.98
C GLY A 78 -4.12 -22.07 1.34
N LYS A 79 -2.83 -21.97 1.62
CA LYS A 79 -1.84 -22.99 1.30
C LYS A 79 -1.32 -23.57 2.60
N ASN A 80 -1.16 -24.89 2.65
CA ASN A 80 -0.49 -25.56 3.78
C ASN A 80 1.03 -25.38 3.63
N LEU A 81 1.54 -24.23 4.09
CA LEU A 81 2.96 -23.87 4.00
C LEU A 81 3.57 -23.77 5.39
N LYS A 82 4.78 -24.31 5.54
CA LYS A 82 5.60 -24.04 6.72
C LYS A 82 6.23 -22.65 6.58
N LEU A 83 5.71 -21.69 7.33
CA LEU A 83 6.15 -20.30 7.27
C LEU A 83 7.43 -20.09 8.11
N ASN A 84 8.39 -19.35 7.57
CA ASN A 84 9.56 -18.90 8.30
C ASN A 84 9.28 -17.59 9.04
N GLY A 85 9.97 -17.35 10.15
CA GLY A 85 9.92 -16.09 10.90
C GLY A 85 8.84 -16.02 11.97
N GLU A 86 8.50 -14.81 12.36
CA GLU A 86 7.61 -14.54 13.51
C GLU A 86 6.15 -14.83 13.18
N SER A 87 5.43 -15.42 14.14
CA SER A 87 4.00 -15.77 14.02
C SER A 87 3.07 -14.58 13.76
N LYS A 88 3.48 -13.37 14.14
CA LYS A 88 2.73 -12.14 13.86
C LYS A 88 2.58 -11.82 12.35
N PHE A 89 3.41 -12.42 11.51
CA PHE A 89 3.32 -12.32 10.06
C PHE A 89 2.80 -13.64 9.51
N ASP A 90 1.55 -13.93 9.80
CA ASP A 90 0.84 -15.12 9.37
C ASP A 90 0.59 -15.15 7.85
N LEU A 91 -0.08 -16.20 7.38
CA LEU A 91 -0.35 -16.37 5.96
C LEU A 91 -1.26 -15.26 5.39
N SER A 92 -2.23 -14.79 6.18
CA SER A 92 -3.14 -13.71 5.76
C SER A 92 -2.38 -12.41 5.51
N TYR A 93 -1.48 -12.02 6.42
CA TYR A 93 -0.60 -10.87 6.23
C TYR A 93 0.26 -11.01 4.97
N ARG A 94 0.81 -12.20 4.71
CA ARG A 94 1.69 -12.44 3.56
C ARG A 94 0.93 -12.46 2.24
N ASN A 95 -0.29 -12.97 2.25
CA ASN A 95 -1.22 -12.88 1.10
C ASN A 95 -1.62 -11.43 0.82
N MET A 96 -1.88 -10.61 1.86
CA MET A 96 -2.11 -9.18 1.70
C MET A 96 -0.92 -8.50 1.00
N CYS A 97 0.32 -8.80 1.41
CA CYS A 97 1.51 -8.28 0.73
C CYS A 97 1.57 -8.76 -0.74
N ARG A 98 1.26 -10.04 -1.02
CA ARG A 98 1.21 -10.60 -2.38
C ARG A 98 0.15 -9.90 -3.22
N PHE A 99 -1.05 -9.69 -2.69
CA PHE A 99 -2.10 -8.97 -3.38
C PHE A 99 -1.66 -7.56 -3.76
N ASN A 100 -1.17 -6.79 -2.80
CA ASN A 100 -0.74 -5.40 -3.01
C ASN A 100 0.51 -5.26 -3.89
N MET A 101 1.34 -6.30 -3.96
CA MET A 101 2.52 -6.34 -4.80
C MET A 101 2.19 -6.66 -6.26
N PHE A 102 1.27 -7.61 -6.50
CA PHE A 102 1.07 -8.20 -7.82
C PHE A 102 -0.38 -8.18 -8.30
N HIS A 103 -1.30 -8.80 -7.54
CA HIS A 103 -2.66 -9.04 -8.04
C HIS A 103 -3.48 -7.77 -8.22
N ILE A 104 -3.23 -6.74 -7.43
CA ILE A 104 -3.91 -5.45 -7.50
C ILE A 104 -3.83 -4.83 -8.91
N TRP A 105 -2.71 -5.01 -9.62
CA TRP A 105 -2.51 -4.42 -10.95
C TRP A 105 -3.46 -4.98 -12.01
N ASN A 106 -4.01 -6.17 -11.80
CA ASN A 106 -5.04 -6.72 -12.66
C ASN A 106 -6.41 -6.13 -12.35
N GLU A 107 -6.73 -5.98 -11.07
CA GLU A 107 -8.01 -5.44 -10.62
C GLU A 107 -8.18 -3.94 -10.92
N VAL A 108 -7.08 -3.19 -11.07
CA VAL A 108 -7.10 -1.76 -11.39
C VAL A 108 -6.65 -1.44 -12.82
N SER A 109 -6.60 -2.43 -13.70
CA SER A 109 -6.00 -2.30 -15.04
C SER A 109 -6.70 -1.27 -15.95
N GLU A 110 -7.94 -0.91 -15.66
CA GLU A 110 -8.71 0.10 -16.40
C GLU A 110 -8.41 1.55 -15.98
N TYR A 111 -7.64 1.75 -14.89
CA TYR A 111 -7.33 3.08 -14.35
C TYR A 111 -5.96 3.56 -14.84
N ASP A 112 -5.85 4.87 -15.04
CA ASP A 112 -4.56 5.51 -15.38
C ASP A 112 -3.67 5.60 -14.15
N TYR A 113 -4.25 6.04 -13.02
CA TYR A 113 -3.57 6.18 -11.73
C TYR A 113 -4.42 5.62 -10.61
N ILE A 114 -3.75 5.08 -9.60
CA ILE A 114 -4.36 4.79 -8.30
C ILE A 114 -3.68 5.56 -7.18
N LEU A 115 -4.46 5.88 -6.16
CA LEU A 115 -4.00 6.32 -4.84
C LEU A 115 -4.40 5.25 -3.84
N ARG A 116 -3.43 4.48 -3.32
CA ARG A 116 -3.68 3.60 -2.18
C ARG A 116 -3.70 4.43 -0.90
N VAL A 117 -4.76 4.26 -0.14
CA VAL A 117 -4.93 4.82 1.21
C VAL A 117 -5.44 3.68 2.08
N ASP A 118 -4.62 3.16 2.99
CA ASP A 118 -5.03 2.05 3.86
C ASP A 118 -6.23 2.42 4.74
N GLU A 119 -6.95 1.41 5.24
CA GLU A 119 -8.24 1.59 5.94
C GLU A 119 -8.14 2.45 7.21
N ASP A 120 -6.96 2.50 7.83
CA ASP A 120 -6.64 3.23 9.06
C ASP A 120 -5.89 4.55 8.83
N ILE A 121 -5.98 5.11 7.61
CA ILE A 121 -5.38 6.40 7.24
C ILE A 121 -6.44 7.49 7.23
N GLU A 122 -6.21 8.55 8.01
CA GLU A 122 -7.00 9.78 7.97
C GLU A 122 -6.19 10.91 7.33
N LEU A 123 -6.63 11.42 6.18
CA LEU A 123 -6.03 12.58 5.54
C LEU A 123 -6.40 13.86 6.33
N LYS A 124 -5.41 14.69 6.65
CA LYS A 124 -5.58 16.02 7.28
C LYS A 124 -5.31 17.15 6.29
N LYS A 125 -4.42 16.90 5.33
CA LYS A 125 -4.08 17.82 4.25
C LYS A 125 -3.58 17.04 3.05
N PHE A 126 -4.16 17.28 1.90
CA PHE A 126 -3.78 16.61 0.66
C PHE A 126 -3.88 17.55 -0.54
N ASN A 127 -3.12 17.26 -1.60
CA ASN A 127 -3.28 17.94 -2.88
C ASN A 127 -4.40 17.26 -3.68
N PRO A 128 -5.56 17.87 -3.89
CA PRO A 128 -6.67 17.25 -4.60
C PRO A 128 -6.35 16.97 -6.08
N SER A 129 -5.45 17.75 -6.68
CA SER A 129 -5.03 17.58 -8.08
C SER A 129 -3.81 16.67 -8.21
N ILE A 130 -3.68 15.63 -7.36
CA ILE A 130 -2.49 14.80 -7.32
C ILE A 130 -2.27 14.02 -8.61
N PHE A 131 -3.33 13.51 -9.22
CA PHE A 131 -3.24 12.72 -10.45
C PHE A 131 -2.85 13.59 -11.64
N GLU A 132 -3.42 14.79 -11.75
CA GLU A 132 -3.07 15.78 -12.77
C GLU A 132 -1.61 16.24 -12.59
N PHE A 133 -1.18 16.45 -11.35
CA PHE A 133 0.20 16.77 -11.03
C PHE A 133 1.16 15.66 -11.48
N MET A 134 0.83 14.40 -11.19
CA MET A 134 1.65 13.26 -11.61
C MET A 134 1.72 13.14 -13.13
N ASN A 135 0.58 13.31 -13.81
CA ASN A 135 0.53 13.27 -15.27
C ASN A 135 1.34 14.39 -15.90
N LEU A 136 1.13 15.63 -15.46
CA LEU A 136 1.85 16.82 -15.99
C LEU A 136 3.37 16.73 -15.79
N LYS A 137 3.80 16.16 -14.65
CA LYS A 137 5.22 16.02 -14.30
C LYS A 137 5.82 14.68 -14.70
N ASN A 138 5.06 13.84 -15.40
CA ASN A 138 5.43 12.48 -15.79
C ASN A 138 6.04 11.69 -14.61
N ILE A 139 5.31 11.66 -13.48
CA ILE A 139 5.72 10.98 -12.26
C ILE A 139 5.01 9.63 -12.20
N ASN A 140 5.75 8.55 -12.07
CA ASN A 140 5.18 7.20 -11.96
C ASN A 140 4.86 6.79 -10.52
N TYR A 141 5.52 7.39 -9.51
CA TYR A 141 5.31 6.99 -8.12
C TYR A 141 5.52 8.12 -7.11
N LEU A 142 4.57 8.26 -6.18
CA LEU A 142 4.65 9.12 -5.00
C LEU A 142 4.35 8.31 -3.75
N THR A 143 5.03 8.58 -2.64
CA THR A 143 4.77 7.94 -1.34
C THR A 143 4.56 8.97 -0.23
N GLY A 144 3.83 8.58 0.82
CA GLY A 144 3.67 9.39 2.03
C GLY A 144 4.96 9.55 2.81
N ARG A 145 5.77 8.50 2.88
CA ARG A 145 7.09 8.48 3.54
C ARG A 145 7.94 7.35 3.00
N PHE A 146 9.22 7.40 3.33
CA PHE A 146 10.12 6.27 3.13
C PHE A 146 10.19 5.40 4.37
N THR A 147 10.47 4.13 4.16
CA THR A 147 10.73 3.14 5.20
C THR A 147 11.97 2.32 4.87
N LYS A 148 12.42 1.52 5.82
CA LYS A 148 13.47 0.53 5.64
C LYS A 148 12.92 -0.82 6.09
N ASP A 149 13.03 -1.84 5.25
CA ASP A 149 12.77 -3.20 5.70
C ASP A 149 14.00 -3.70 6.49
N THR A 150 13.79 -3.96 7.76
CA THR A 150 14.82 -4.48 8.65
C THR A 150 14.65 -5.98 8.92
N HIS A 151 13.70 -6.61 8.23
CA HIS A 151 13.41 -8.02 8.45
C HIS A 151 14.49 -8.90 7.81
N GLU A 152 15.17 -9.68 8.64
CA GLU A 152 16.32 -10.49 8.22
C GLU A 152 15.99 -11.46 7.08
N LEU A 153 14.86 -12.17 7.17
CA LEU A 153 14.44 -13.09 6.11
C LEU A 153 14.24 -12.41 4.76
N THR A 154 13.59 -11.23 4.74
CA THR A 154 13.44 -10.49 3.49
C THR A 154 14.80 -10.08 2.94
N ASN A 155 15.67 -9.53 3.79
CA ASN A 155 16.97 -8.99 3.38
C ASN A 155 17.94 -10.08 2.91
N SER A 156 17.85 -11.31 3.44
CA SER A 156 18.71 -12.42 3.05
C SER A 156 18.15 -13.20 1.85
N THR A 157 16.86 -13.50 1.82
CA THR A 157 16.30 -14.44 0.84
C THR A 157 15.81 -13.79 -0.45
N LEU A 158 15.19 -12.59 -0.39
CA LEU A 158 14.68 -11.92 -1.60
C LEU A 158 15.79 -11.56 -2.61
N PRO A 159 16.94 -10.99 -2.20
CA PRO A 159 18.05 -10.75 -3.13
C PRO A 159 18.56 -12.02 -3.80
N GLN A 160 18.69 -13.11 -3.05
CA GLN A 160 19.14 -14.39 -3.58
C GLN A 160 18.16 -14.97 -4.61
N PHE A 161 16.86 -14.90 -4.30
CA PHE A 161 15.81 -15.32 -5.23
C PHE A 161 15.87 -14.51 -6.55
N LEU A 162 16.00 -13.19 -6.45
CA LEU A 162 16.05 -12.32 -7.63
C LEU A 162 17.30 -12.58 -8.47
N MET A 163 18.48 -12.73 -7.86
CA MET A 163 19.71 -13.08 -8.58
C MET A 163 19.61 -14.42 -9.32
N LYS A 164 18.90 -15.39 -8.73
CA LYS A 164 18.74 -16.72 -9.35
C LYS A 164 17.69 -16.74 -10.47
N ASN A 165 16.63 -15.95 -10.35
CA ASN A 165 15.44 -16.08 -11.19
C ASN A 165 15.23 -14.90 -12.16
N THR A 166 16.08 -13.87 -12.08
CA THR A 166 15.99 -12.67 -12.93
C THR A 166 17.38 -12.22 -13.36
N GLU A 167 17.44 -11.30 -14.33
CA GLU A 167 18.69 -10.69 -14.78
C GLU A 167 19.02 -9.37 -14.03
N LEU A 168 18.36 -9.14 -12.89
CA LEU A 168 18.55 -7.93 -12.11
C LEU A 168 19.94 -7.87 -11.45
N ASP A 169 20.63 -6.76 -11.62
CA ASP A 169 21.83 -6.46 -10.85
C ASP A 169 21.45 -5.97 -9.44
N ILE A 170 21.19 -6.93 -8.56
CA ILE A 170 20.69 -6.66 -7.21
C ILE A 170 21.63 -5.76 -6.41
N LYS A 171 22.94 -5.84 -6.63
CA LYS A 171 23.91 -4.98 -5.91
C LYS A 171 23.71 -3.49 -6.21
N LYS A 172 23.23 -3.16 -7.41
CA LYS A 172 22.95 -1.77 -7.80
C LYS A 172 21.58 -1.28 -7.32
N ILE A 173 20.57 -2.15 -7.33
CA ILE A 173 19.19 -1.74 -7.13
C ILE A 173 18.64 -2.00 -5.73
N TYR A 174 19.25 -2.92 -4.97
CA TYR A 174 18.85 -3.22 -3.60
C TYR A 174 19.40 -2.15 -2.65
N ASN A 175 18.60 -1.14 -2.43
CA ASN A 175 18.84 -0.18 -1.36
C ASN A 175 17.75 -0.34 -0.28
N HIS A 176 18.09 -0.04 0.95
CA HIS A 176 17.15 -0.19 2.07
C HIS A 176 16.13 0.94 2.19
N ARG A 177 16.04 1.83 1.18
CA ARG A 177 15.08 2.93 1.18
C ARG A 177 13.88 2.58 0.31
N ASN A 178 12.84 2.07 0.95
CA ASN A 178 11.61 1.65 0.28
C ASN A 178 10.51 2.69 0.45
N PRO A 179 9.51 2.76 -0.45
CA PRO A 179 8.29 3.52 -0.19
C PRO A 179 7.53 2.87 0.97
N TYR A 180 6.90 3.66 1.82
CA TYR A 180 5.96 3.13 2.80
C TYR A 180 4.58 3.00 2.16
N THR A 181 4.12 1.77 1.97
CA THR A 181 3.02 1.43 1.08
C THR A 181 1.62 1.63 1.66
N ASN A 182 1.50 2.18 2.88
CA ASN A 182 0.20 2.52 3.46
C ASN A 182 -0.49 3.73 2.77
N LEU A 183 0.32 4.61 2.15
CA LEU A 183 -0.16 5.75 1.38
C LEU A 183 0.79 6.02 0.20
N PHE A 184 0.35 5.70 -1.00
CA PHE A 184 1.09 6.00 -2.23
C PHE A 184 0.16 6.24 -3.42
N ALA A 185 0.63 7.01 -4.39
CA ALA A 185 0.00 7.13 -5.70
C ALA A 185 0.93 6.62 -6.79
N THR A 186 0.38 5.94 -7.77
CA THR A 186 1.18 5.37 -8.86
C THR A 186 0.42 5.31 -10.17
N LYS A 187 1.18 5.36 -11.27
CA LYS A 187 0.68 5.11 -12.62
C LYS A 187 0.52 3.60 -12.84
N VAL A 188 -0.69 3.13 -13.13
CA VAL A 188 -0.98 1.69 -13.27
C VAL A 188 -0.17 1.06 -14.39
N LYS A 189 -0.06 1.75 -15.55
CA LYS A 189 0.71 1.28 -16.71
C LYS A 189 2.19 1.01 -16.38
N PHE A 190 2.77 1.68 -15.37
CA PHE A 190 4.15 1.42 -14.94
C PHE A 190 4.34 -0.02 -14.49
N TRP A 191 3.43 -0.55 -13.67
CA TRP A 191 3.47 -1.91 -13.13
C TRP A 191 3.10 -2.99 -14.14
N LYS A 192 2.49 -2.60 -15.26
CA LYS A 192 2.11 -3.48 -16.37
C LYS A 192 3.16 -3.53 -17.48
N GLN A 193 4.31 -2.86 -17.34
CA GLN A 193 5.43 -3.02 -18.28
C GLN A 193 5.93 -4.47 -18.24
N ASN A 194 6.19 -5.06 -19.39
CA ASN A 194 6.46 -6.50 -19.52
C ASN A 194 7.58 -7.00 -18.60
N ASP A 195 8.68 -6.26 -18.51
CA ASP A 195 9.82 -6.59 -17.67
C ASP A 195 9.48 -6.52 -16.17
N ILE A 196 8.79 -5.45 -15.71
CA ILE A 196 8.32 -5.34 -14.32
C ILE A 196 7.31 -6.44 -14.01
N TYR A 197 6.30 -6.60 -14.88
CA TYR A 197 5.22 -7.54 -14.64
C TYR A 197 5.72 -8.98 -14.59
N SER A 198 6.68 -9.36 -15.45
CA SER A 198 7.28 -10.69 -15.45
C SER A 198 8.05 -10.99 -14.16
N ILE A 199 8.75 -10.00 -13.59
CA ILE A 199 9.44 -10.15 -12.31
C ILE A 199 8.43 -10.31 -11.17
N LEU A 200 7.41 -9.46 -11.12
CA LEU A 200 6.31 -9.57 -10.14
C LEU A 200 5.61 -10.92 -10.22
N GLN A 201 5.37 -11.42 -11.42
CA GLN A 201 4.77 -12.73 -11.66
C GLN A 201 5.66 -13.86 -11.12
N LYS A 202 6.96 -13.85 -11.39
CA LYS A 202 7.91 -14.82 -10.85
C LYS A 202 7.90 -14.84 -9.33
N ILE A 203 7.91 -13.67 -8.70
CA ILE A 203 7.83 -13.55 -7.23
C ILE A 203 6.50 -14.10 -6.72
N SER A 204 5.38 -13.72 -7.33
CA SER A 204 4.04 -14.10 -6.88
C SER A 204 3.72 -15.59 -7.08
N LEU A 205 4.24 -16.20 -8.14
CA LEU A 205 4.08 -17.64 -8.39
C LEU A 205 4.98 -18.51 -7.51
N SER A 206 6.02 -17.91 -6.92
CA SER A 206 6.88 -18.59 -5.96
C SER A 206 6.23 -18.59 -4.57
N ASP A 207 6.21 -19.74 -3.91
CA ASP A 207 5.81 -19.82 -2.50
C ASP A 207 6.83 -19.15 -1.56
N GLU A 208 8.06 -18.89 -2.03
CA GLU A 208 9.10 -18.27 -1.22
C GLU A 208 8.69 -16.89 -0.71
N GLN A 209 7.89 -16.13 -1.45
CA GLN A 209 7.35 -14.85 -0.99
C GLN A 209 6.51 -15.04 0.29
N LEU A 210 5.64 -16.06 0.31
CA LEU A 210 4.85 -16.39 1.50
C LEU A 210 5.73 -16.98 2.60
N ILE A 211 6.59 -17.95 2.26
CA ILE A 211 7.44 -18.64 3.23
C ILE A 211 8.37 -17.66 3.95
N ASN A 212 8.98 -16.72 3.22
CA ASN A 212 10.02 -15.82 3.73
C ASN A 212 9.51 -14.38 4.01
N ARG A 213 8.20 -14.14 3.97
CA ARG A 213 7.59 -12.84 4.34
C ARG A 213 8.14 -11.67 3.52
N TRP A 214 8.25 -11.77 2.21
CA TRP A 214 8.66 -10.61 1.40
C TRP A 214 7.52 -9.59 1.33
N GLY A 215 7.79 -8.39 1.87
CA GLY A 215 6.83 -7.30 1.91
C GLY A 215 6.68 -6.58 0.57
N ASP A 216 5.47 -6.09 0.29
CA ASP A 216 5.15 -5.33 -0.92
C ASP A 216 6.03 -4.08 -1.08
N HIS A 217 6.30 -3.36 0.00
CA HIS A 217 7.12 -2.14 -0.01
C HIS A 217 8.57 -2.39 -0.46
N THR A 218 9.16 -3.54 -0.08
CA THR A 218 10.53 -3.89 -0.48
C THR A 218 10.60 -4.25 -1.95
N VAL A 219 9.65 -5.08 -2.42
CA VAL A 219 9.57 -5.46 -3.84
C VAL A 219 9.30 -4.24 -4.72
N GLN A 220 8.35 -3.38 -4.34
CA GLN A 220 8.10 -2.15 -5.08
C GLN A 220 9.33 -1.24 -5.10
N GLY A 221 10.04 -1.09 -3.98
CA GLY A 221 11.28 -0.30 -3.90
C GLY A 221 12.35 -0.81 -4.86
N ILE A 222 12.57 -2.12 -4.94
CA ILE A 222 13.53 -2.75 -5.86
C ILE A 222 13.17 -2.45 -7.31
N LEU A 223 11.90 -2.64 -7.70
CA LEU A 223 11.47 -2.45 -9.09
C LEU A 223 11.49 -0.98 -9.53
N LEU A 224 11.17 -0.06 -8.62
CA LEU A 224 11.32 1.37 -8.86
C LEU A 224 12.79 1.74 -9.08
N ASN A 225 13.71 1.20 -8.27
CA ASN A 225 15.15 1.41 -8.46
C ASN A 225 15.66 0.77 -9.75
N TYR A 226 15.17 -0.41 -10.11
CA TYR A 226 15.50 -1.08 -11.37
C TYR A 226 15.18 -0.22 -12.59
N LYS A 227 14.04 0.48 -12.56
CA LYS A 227 13.64 1.40 -13.62
C LYS A 227 14.21 2.82 -13.46
N GLU A 228 15.14 2.99 -12.51
CA GLU A 228 15.72 4.31 -12.17
C GLU A 228 14.64 5.36 -11.84
N GLU A 229 13.46 4.90 -11.42
CA GLU A 229 12.37 5.78 -11.06
C GLU A 229 12.65 6.52 -9.76
N ARG A 230 12.59 7.83 -9.84
CA ARG A 230 12.75 8.66 -8.67
C ARG A 230 11.50 8.62 -7.80
N ILE A 231 11.54 7.83 -6.72
CA ILE A 231 10.48 7.85 -5.71
C ILE A 231 10.45 9.22 -5.03
N ARG A 232 9.30 9.90 -5.06
CA ARG A 232 9.12 11.23 -4.47
C ARG A 232 8.09 11.20 -3.36
N LEU A 233 8.20 12.14 -2.42
CA LEU A 233 7.17 12.37 -1.41
C LEU A 233 6.02 13.17 -2.02
N PHE A 234 4.79 12.94 -1.51
CA PHE A 234 3.65 13.78 -1.85
C PHE A 234 3.92 15.25 -1.48
N PRO A 235 3.58 16.20 -2.35
CA PRO A 235 3.59 17.61 -1.98
C PRO A 235 2.39 17.91 -1.07
N LYS A 236 2.60 18.74 -0.04
CA LYS A 236 1.54 19.24 0.86
C LYS A 236 0.71 18.12 1.52
N LEU A 237 1.37 17.10 2.05
CA LEU A 237 0.72 15.98 2.73
C LEU A 237 0.77 16.15 4.25
N GLU A 238 -0.38 15.94 4.89
CA GLU A 238 -0.50 15.62 6.31
C GLU A 238 -1.55 14.52 6.47
N TYR A 239 -1.20 13.43 7.16
CA TYR A 239 -2.13 12.36 7.47
C TYR A 239 -1.81 11.72 8.82
N ARG A 240 -2.81 11.12 9.42
CA ARG A 240 -2.68 10.29 10.61
C ARG A 240 -2.79 8.82 10.20
N HIS A 241 -1.87 8.00 10.68
CA HIS A 241 -1.94 6.55 10.63
C HIS A 241 -2.49 6.08 11.98
N ILE A 242 -3.78 5.78 12.02
CA ILE A 242 -4.55 5.66 13.28
C ILE A 242 -4.02 4.50 14.12
N SER A 243 -3.86 3.31 13.53
CA SER A 243 -3.39 2.12 14.23
C SER A 243 -1.98 2.24 14.83
N HIS A 244 -1.17 3.15 14.30
CA HIS A 244 0.20 3.43 14.77
C HIS A 244 0.30 4.72 15.58
N ASP A 245 -0.78 5.49 15.73
CA ASP A 245 -0.81 6.82 16.34
C ASP A 245 0.30 7.74 15.81
N LEU A 246 0.48 7.72 14.50
CA LEU A 246 1.57 8.42 13.83
C LEU A 246 1.02 9.52 12.93
N ILE A 247 1.50 10.76 13.13
CA ILE A 247 1.19 11.89 12.24
C ILE A 247 2.38 12.13 11.31
N ILE A 248 2.11 12.14 10.01
CA ILE A 248 3.11 12.34 8.96
C ILE A 248 2.80 13.63 8.24
N LYS A 249 3.79 14.52 8.14
CA LYS A 249 3.69 15.85 7.51
C LYS A 249 4.79 16.03 6.48
N ASN A 250 4.41 16.38 5.26
CA ASN A 250 5.33 16.77 4.19
C ASN A 250 5.00 18.20 3.75
N ASN A 251 5.78 19.17 4.21
CA ASN A 251 5.61 20.60 3.89
C ASN A 251 6.48 21.00 2.70
N PHE A 252 6.44 20.28 1.60
CA PHE A 252 7.22 20.65 0.43
C PHE A 252 6.52 21.75 -0.39
N VAL A 253 6.94 22.99 -0.20
CA VAL A 253 6.61 24.14 -1.07
C VAL A 253 7.84 24.63 -1.85
N ARG A 254 9.04 24.18 -1.56
CA ARG A 254 10.25 24.64 -2.28
C ARG A 254 11.17 23.48 -2.67
N ASN A 255 11.51 23.50 -3.97
CA ASN A 255 12.59 22.78 -4.66
C ASN A 255 12.55 21.24 -4.64
N LEU A 256 12.23 20.70 -5.79
CA LEU A 256 12.39 19.30 -6.21
C LEU A 256 13.87 18.83 -6.25
N THR A 257 14.74 19.41 -5.45
CA THR A 257 16.12 18.95 -5.26
C THR A 257 16.25 18.27 -3.91
N ILE A 258 16.52 16.99 -3.94
CA ILE A 258 16.67 16.16 -2.74
C ILE A 258 18.07 16.32 -2.17
N ASN A 259 18.16 17.08 -1.08
CA ASN A 259 19.15 16.83 -0.04
C ASN A 259 18.40 16.62 1.27
N SER A 260 17.83 15.46 1.47
CA SER A 260 17.29 15.08 2.77
C SER A 260 18.30 14.19 3.48
N LYS A 261 19.06 14.79 4.41
CA LYS A 261 19.68 14.03 5.48
C LYS A 261 18.56 13.32 6.26
N PHE A 262 18.57 12.02 6.23
CA PHE A 262 17.67 11.18 6.99
C PHE A 262 17.99 11.35 8.49
N ASN A 263 17.07 11.95 9.25
CA ASN A 263 17.09 11.81 10.71
C ASN A 263 16.31 10.55 11.06
N PRO A 264 16.92 9.50 11.56
CA PRO A 264 16.20 8.36 12.10
C PRO A 264 15.45 8.82 13.36
N ILE A 265 14.12 8.79 13.32
CA ILE A 265 13.34 8.96 14.53
C ILE A 265 13.65 7.74 15.42
N SER A 266 14.21 7.99 16.58
CA SER A 266 14.51 6.98 17.60
C SER A 266 13.19 6.30 18.01
N THR A 267 13.03 5.06 17.58
CA THR A 267 11.92 4.20 18.01
C THR A 267 12.31 3.53 19.31
N THR A 268 12.05 4.17 20.42
CA THR A 268 12.18 3.52 21.73
C THR A 268 10.80 3.22 22.33
N SER A 269 10.62 1.98 22.74
CA SER A 269 9.67 1.40 23.72
C SER A 269 8.15 1.47 23.49
N GLY A 270 7.59 2.41 22.76
CA GLY A 270 6.13 2.45 22.50
C GLY A 270 5.64 1.54 21.37
N PHE A 271 6.54 1.18 20.47
CA PHE A 271 6.26 0.46 19.23
C PHE A 271 5.79 -1.00 19.45
N VAL A 272 6.41 -1.70 20.41
CA VAL A 272 6.13 -3.13 20.66
C VAL A 272 4.75 -3.35 21.31
N ALA A 273 4.31 -2.45 22.18
CA ALA A 273 3.02 -2.60 22.86
C ALA A 273 1.82 -2.36 21.92
N LYS A 274 1.93 -1.42 20.99
CA LYS A 274 0.84 -1.09 20.06
C LYS A 274 0.76 -2.05 18.85
N ILE A 275 1.87 -2.64 18.43
CA ILE A 275 1.87 -3.76 17.47
C ILE A 275 1.08 -4.95 18.02
N LYS A 276 1.15 -5.24 19.31
CA LYS A 276 0.35 -6.29 19.95
C LYS A 276 -1.16 -6.02 19.89
N LEU A 277 -1.59 -4.76 19.99
CA LEU A 277 -3.01 -4.38 19.87
C LEU A 277 -3.49 -4.48 18.41
N TRP A 278 -2.66 -4.06 17.47
CA TRP A 278 -2.96 -4.15 16.03
C TRP A 278 -3.01 -5.61 15.56
N LEU A 279 -2.09 -6.46 16.02
CA LEU A 279 -2.08 -7.88 15.71
C LEU A 279 -3.23 -8.66 16.38
N LYS A 280 -3.72 -8.25 17.57
CA LYS A 280 -4.96 -8.79 18.11
C LYS A 280 -6.16 -8.51 17.24
N LYS A 281 -6.22 -7.36 16.58
CA LYS A 281 -7.23 -7.04 15.56
C LYS A 281 -7.12 -7.93 14.30
N TRP A 282 -5.98 -8.63 14.10
CA TRP A 282 -5.75 -9.52 12.95
C TRP A 282 -5.95 -11.01 13.28
N GLN A 283 -6.20 -11.38 14.51
CA GLN A 283 -6.39 -12.76 14.99
C GLN A 283 -7.84 -13.11 15.37
N THR A 284 -8.75 -12.15 15.33
CA THR A 284 -10.21 -12.33 15.46
C THR A 284 -10.90 -12.01 14.13
#